data_37c0808c1667a7a75db518bd454ba2fb
#
_entry.id   37c0808c1667a7a75db518bd454ba2fb
#
_cell.length_a   1.000
_cell.length_b   1.000
_cell.length_c   1.000
_cell.angle_alpha   90.00
_cell.angle_beta   90.00
_cell.angle_gamma   90.00
#
_symmetry.space_group_name_H-M   'P 1'
#
loop_
_entity.id
_entity.type
_entity.pdbx_description
1 polymer ?
#
loop_
_entity_poly.entity_id
_entity_poly.type
_entity_poly.pdbx_seq_one_letter_code
_entity_poly.pdbx_strand_id
1 'polypeptide(L)'
;MPEYVYRAITKEGVIVRNKVDSPSKQTLIKRLKAGELLPIDIVQVGYGLGKKKVARKRNVTDIDEILKTANSATIVQGRARKKQSTQEKINLALNGSQKVTPRDIMIFTQNFYLLKKADFNNIHALNTIIQSTDNITFKGIIEDILAGVEAGEYMYTTMEYYSNIFPYIYINMIKVGELSGSLTQSLQQAIKYLDSNTDTVKRLRGIIIPNVIQLVALLALLFVGSLYTVPTIQNVYDQVGTTEKLPAITLWFSSTLQWVASHWYLPVGIIAIIAAVIIAYINTPKGKYNFDYFKYTMPIFGKLNYMMDFSRLMRAMLLNLENGMRIQDALDVSKNVVSNYVMRAMVETSINNILVGASWIEPFENSGLSSSMVTEMLKVGMQTDLSEMMHKLLDYMDIDIKNIMDTIMAVLPQVVYSIVGVLLIFVVIVVLVPCIQVYMGNFLFSAAGV
;
A
#
# COMPACT_ATOMS: atom_id res chain seq x y z
N MET A 1 12.57 -5.23 50.95
CA MET A 1 12.57 -3.92 50.30
C MET A 1 11.36 -3.87 49.37
N PRO A 2 10.73 -2.71 49.16
CA PRO A 2 9.61 -2.63 48.23
C PRO A 2 10.07 -2.92 46.81
N GLU A 3 9.26 -3.68 46.09
CA GLU A 3 9.53 -4.11 44.72
C GLU A 3 8.85 -3.15 43.75
N TYR A 4 9.60 -2.69 42.74
CA TYR A 4 9.13 -1.76 41.73
C TYR A 4 9.23 -2.37 40.34
N VAL A 5 8.18 -2.22 39.54
CA VAL A 5 8.21 -2.47 38.09
C VAL A 5 8.41 -1.16 37.40
N TYR A 6 9.40 -1.06 36.53
CA TYR A 6 9.65 0.15 35.75
C TYR A 6 9.69 -0.10 34.24
N ARG A 7 9.35 0.95 33.50
CA ARG A 7 9.60 1.07 32.07
C ARG A 7 10.56 2.24 31.87
N ALA A 8 11.64 2.01 31.13
CA ALA A 8 12.62 3.03 30.82
C ALA A 8 13.06 2.93 29.35
N ILE A 9 13.54 4.03 28.79
CA ILE A 9 14.02 4.11 27.41
C ILE A 9 15.56 4.19 27.45
N THR A 10 16.23 3.44 26.57
CA THR A 10 17.68 3.53 26.34
C THR A 10 17.99 4.70 25.43
N LYS A 11 19.28 5.13 25.33
CA LYS A 11 19.74 6.14 24.35
C LYS A 11 19.43 5.76 22.89
N GLU A 12 19.27 4.48 22.60
CA GLU A 12 18.95 3.95 21.27
C GLU A 12 17.43 3.91 21.00
N GLY A 13 16.59 4.44 21.91
CA GLY A 13 15.14 4.49 21.75
C GLY A 13 14.40 3.19 22.08
N VAL A 14 15.08 2.18 22.65
CA VAL A 14 14.46 0.90 23.03
C VAL A 14 13.79 1.01 24.40
N ILE A 15 12.53 0.58 24.52
CA ILE A 15 11.79 0.53 25.78
C ILE A 15 12.10 -0.76 26.51
N VAL A 16 12.69 -0.65 27.71
CA VAL A 16 13.00 -1.77 28.59
C VAL A 16 12.02 -1.79 29.76
N ARG A 17 11.46 -2.95 30.06
CA ARG A 17 10.62 -3.19 31.24
C ARG A 17 11.28 -4.22 32.12
N ASN A 18 11.50 -3.86 33.40
CA ASN A 18 12.09 -4.79 34.35
C ASN A 18 11.55 -4.53 35.75
N LYS A 19 11.88 -5.43 36.69
CA LYS A 19 11.42 -5.45 38.06
C LYS A 19 12.64 -5.42 39.00
N VAL A 20 12.70 -4.47 39.92
CA VAL A 20 13.84 -4.22 40.78
C VAL A 20 13.40 -3.89 42.20
N ASP A 21 14.12 -4.41 43.18
CA ASP A 21 13.96 -4.05 44.59
C ASP A 21 14.74 -2.75 44.87
N SER A 22 14.05 -1.74 45.40
CA SER A 22 14.68 -0.45 45.74
C SER A 22 14.08 0.08 47.04
N PRO A 23 14.89 0.75 47.89
CA PRO A 23 14.42 1.34 49.15
C PRO A 23 13.37 2.45 48.93
N SER A 24 13.44 3.18 47.80
CA SER A 24 12.45 4.18 47.44
C SER A 24 12.38 4.40 45.92
N LYS A 25 11.24 4.94 45.43
CA LYS A 25 11.05 5.33 44.02
C LYS A 25 12.11 6.35 43.55
N GLN A 26 12.47 7.27 44.41
CA GLN A 26 13.47 8.29 44.09
C GLN A 26 14.90 7.72 43.93
N THR A 27 15.25 6.73 44.74
CA THR A 27 16.54 6.02 44.65
C THR A 27 16.61 5.22 43.37
N LEU A 28 15.50 4.58 42.96
CA LEU A 28 15.40 3.86 41.68
C LEU A 28 15.56 4.80 40.48
N ILE A 29 14.91 5.99 40.50
CA ILE A 29 15.06 7.01 39.45
C ILE A 29 16.50 7.46 39.30
N LYS A 30 17.20 7.71 40.42
CA LYS A 30 18.63 8.12 40.40
C LYS A 30 19.50 7.01 39.79
N ARG A 31 19.26 5.75 40.15
CA ARG A 31 20.01 4.59 39.60
C ARG A 31 19.75 4.40 38.13
N LEU A 32 18.50 4.50 37.66
CA LEU A 32 18.16 4.39 36.24
C LEU A 32 18.81 5.49 35.41
N LYS A 33 18.79 6.76 35.89
CA LYS A 33 19.46 7.88 35.23
C LYS A 33 20.98 7.72 35.19
N ALA A 34 21.61 7.21 36.25
CA ALA A 34 23.04 6.92 36.29
C ALA A 34 23.45 5.82 35.30
N GLY A 35 22.51 4.87 34.99
CA GLY A 35 22.67 3.84 33.97
C GLY A 35 22.20 4.26 32.57
N GLU A 36 22.04 5.59 32.32
CA GLU A 36 21.62 6.14 31.01
C GLU A 36 20.23 5.67 30.54
N LEU A 37 19.39 5.21 31.48
CA LEU A 37 18.01 4.83 31.25
C LEU A 37 17.06 5.96 31.67
N LEU A 38 16.24 6.45 30.75
CA LEU A 38 15.22 7.47 31.06
C LEU A 38 13.93 6.75 31.51
N PRO A 39 13.54 6.87 32.81
CA PRO A 39 12.33 6.21 33.30
C PRO A 39 11.08 6.85 32.72
N ILE A 40 10.19 6.02 32.14
CA ILE A 40 8.88 6.45 31.61
C ILE A 40 7.81 6.28 32.70
N ASP A 41 7.81 5.10 33.36
CA ASP A 41 6.80 4.74 34.35
C ASP A 41 7.41 3.84 35.43
N ILE A 42 7.04 4.09 36.70
CA ILE A 42 7.51 3.30 37.85
C ILE A 42 6.34 3.05 38.79
N VAL A 43 5.95 1.78 38.90
CA VAL A 43 4.83 1.32 39.74
C VAL A 43 5.36 0.43 40.87
N GLN A 44 4.97 0.75 42.09
CA GLN A 44 5.28 -0.11 43.26
C GLN A 44 4.33 -1.30 43.29
N VAL A 45 4.86 -2.51 43.41
CA VAL A 45 4.05 -3.74 43.56
C VAL A 45 3.61 -3.84 45.01
N GLY A 46 2.31 -3.59 45.26
CA GLY A 46 1.72 -3.72 46.60
C GLY A 46 1.62 -5.19 47.05
N TYR A 47 1.84 -5.43 48.33
CA TYR A 47 1.61 -6.73 48.95
C TYR A 47 0.10 -7.04 49.02
N GLY A 48 -0.40 -7.82 48.04
CA GLY A 48 -1.72 -8.41 48.04
C GLY A 48 -1.58 -9.94 48.27
N LEU A 49 -2.19 -10.45 49.34
CA LEU A 49 -2.21 -11.85 49.73
C LEU A 49 -2.77 -12.77 48.63
N GLY A 50 -1.94 -13.64 48.10
CA GLY A 50 -2.36 -14.66 47.12
C GLY A 50 -1.19 -15.56 46.70
N LYS A 51 -0.96 -16.66 47.48
CA LYS A 51 0.07 -17.67 47.16
C LYS A 51 -0.24 -18.35 45.83
N LYS A 52 0.57 -18.09 44.79
CA LYS A 52 0.84 -19.06 43.71
C LYS A 52 2.35 -19.18 43.54
N LYS A 53 2.85 -20.41 43.54
CA LYS A 53 4.26 -20.77 43.41
C LYS A 53 4.88 -20.09 42.20
N VAL A 54 5.83 -19.20 42.44
CA VAL A 54 6.67 -18.58 41.41
C VAL A 54 8.05 -19.20 41.48
N ALA A 55 8.53 -19.60 40.32
CA ALA A 55 9.88 -20.15 40.13
C ALA A 55 10.95 -19.17 40.62
N ARG A 56 12.02 -19.74 41.15
CA ARG A 56 13.28 -19.21 41.69
C ARG A 56 13.53 -17.72 41.43
N LYS A 57 13.58 -16.93 42.50
CA LYS A 57 14.15 -15.58 42.57
C LYS A 57 15.59 -15.56 42.07
N ARG A 58 15.87 -14.84 41.04
CA ARG A 58 17.18 -14.25 40.77
C ARG A 58 17.16 -12.83 41.31
N ASN A 59 17.94 -12.60 42.35
CA ASN A 59 18.22 -11.25 42.85
C ASN A 59 19.17 -10.58 41.85
N VAL A 60 18.67 -9.73 40.97
CA VAL A 60 19.49 -8.91 40.08
C VAL A 60 19.68 -7.56 40.79
N THR A 61 20.82 -7.42 41.46
CA THR A 61 21.22 -6.22 42.21
C THR A 61 22.24 -5.38 41.43
N ASP A 62 22.74 -5.87 40.30
CA ASP A 62 23.80 -5.21 39.54
C ASP A 62 23.25 -4.55 38.26
N ILE A 63 23.49 -3.26 38.11
CA ILE A 63 23.05 -2.45 36.95
C ILE A 63 23.73 -2.93 35.67
N ASP A 64 24.96 -3.41 35.74
CA ASP A 64 25.69 -3.94 34.57
C ASP A 64 25.07 -5.25 34.06
N GLU A 65 24.48 -6.08 34.94
CA GLU A 65 23.74 -7.27 34.55
C GLU A 65 22.38 -6.90 33.93
N ILE A 66 21.75 -5.81 34.41
CA ILE A 66 20.52 -5.24 33.84
C ILE A 66 20.79 -4.69 32.43
N LEU A 67 21.90 -3.96 32.24
CA LEU A 67 22.32 -3.41 30.94
C LEU A 67 22.73 -4.52 29.97
N LYS A 68 23.43 -5.56 30.41
CA LYS A 68 23.72 -6.76 29.59
C LYS A 68 22.46 -7.50 29.19
N THR A 69 21.47 -7.60 30.08
CA THR A 69 20.17 -8.23 29.79
C THR A 69 19.32 -7.34 28.86
N ALA A 70 19.42 -6.02 28.97
CA ALA A 70 18.76 -5.07 28.07
C ALA A 70 19.38 -5.07 26.65
N ASN A 71 20.72 -5.17 26.57
CA ASN A 71 21.44 -5.26 25.31
C ASN A 71 21.35 -6.65 24.65
N SER A 72 21.11 -7.71 25.44
CA SER A 72 20.82 -9.07 24.95
C SER A 72 19.33 -9.35 24.78
N ALA A 73 18.45 -8.49 25.31
CA ALA A 73 17.05 -8.45 24.92
C ALA A 73 16.98 -7.89 23.50
N THR A 74 17.40 -8.74 22.57
CA THR A 74 16.96 -8.68 21.16
C THR A 74 15.54 -8.14 21.19
N ILE A 75 15.32 -7.04 20.47
CA ILE A 75 14.04 -6.55 19.98
C ILE A 75 12.95 -7.53 20.39
N VAL A 76 11.99 -7.10 21.21
CA VAL A 76 10.76 -7.86 21.41
C VAL A 76 10.05 -7.90 20.05
N GLN A 77 10.62 -8.70 19.17
CA GLN A 77 9.91 -9.31 18.07
C GLN A 77 8.82 -10.14 18.75
N GLY A 78 7.62 -9.73 18.53
CA GLY A 78 6.38 -10.26 19.01
C GLY A 78 6.46 -11.43 19.99
N ARG A 79 5.71 -11.38 21.08
CA ARG A 79 5.47 -12.44 22.04
C ARG A 79 5.79 -13.80 21.48
N ALA A 80 6.59 -14.58 22.19
CA ALA A 80 6.93 -15.94 21.78
C ALA A 80 5.69 -16.61 21.19
N ARG A 81 5.68 -16.77 19.88
CA ARG A 81 4.65 -17.51 19.14
C ARG A 81 4.41 -18.78 19.94
N LYS A 82 3.17 -19.00 20.43
CA LYS A 82 2.72 -20.30 20.91
C LYS A 82 3.30 -21.32 19.94
N LYS A 83 4.13 -22.26 20.43
CA LYS A 83 4.79 -23.25 19.57
C LYS A 83 3.74 -23.84 18.65
N GLN A 84 3.75 -23.42 17.40
CA GLN A 84 2.84 -23.93 16.38
C GLN A 84 2.97 -25.44 16.35
N SER A 85 1.85 -26.14 16.36
CA SER A 85 1.86 -27.59 16.29
C SER A 85 2.61 -28.00 15.02
N THR A 86 3.23 -29.17 15.04
CA THR A 86 3.97 -29.69 13.88
C THR A 86 3.06 -29.78 12.63
N GLN A 87 1.76 -30.01 12.83
CA GLN A 87 0.75 -30.01 11.78
C GLN A 87 0.49 -28.62 11.17
N GLU A 88 0.47 -27.54 12.00
CA GLU A 88 0.35 -26.16 11.50
C GLU A 88 1.56 -25.75 10.70
N LYS A 89 2.78 -26.15 11.12
CA LYS A 89 4.01 -25.91 10.34
C LYS A 89 4.02 -26.64 9.00
N ILE A 90 3.52 -27.87 8.98
CA ILE A 90 3.39 -28.66 7.75
C ILE A 90 2.33 -28.04 6.83
N ASN A 91 1.19 -27.61 7.37
CA ASN A 91 0.16 -26.94 6.58
C ASN A 91 0.60 -25.57 6.04
N LEU A 92 1.39 -24.80 6.82
CA LEU A 92 2.01 -23.55 6.34
C LEU A 92 3.06 -23.81 5.24
N ALA A 93 3.82 -24.89 5.35
CA ALA A 93 4.82 -25.27 4.34
C ALA A 93 4.19 -25.85 3.06
N LEU A 94 3.07 -26.54 3.18
CA LEU A 94 2.35 -27.13 2.03
C LEU A 94 1.44 -26.13 1.30
N ASN A 95 0.80 -25.19 2.02
CA ASN A 95 -0.14 -24.22 1.43
C ASN A 95 0.50 -22.87 1.08
N GLY A 96 1.80 -22.68 1.35
CA GLY A 96 2.45 -21.39 1.22
C GLY A 96 1.87 -20.33 2.16
N SER A 97 2.64 -19.31 2.51
CA SER A 97 2.14 -18.14 3.25
C SER A 97 1.09 -17.42 2.39
N GLN A 98 -0.20 -17.64 2.65
CA GLN A 98 -1.27 -16.94 1.97
C GLN A 98 -1.18 -15.45 2.30
N LYS A 99 -0.99 -14.63 1.27
CA LYS A 99 -0.94 -13.18 1.44
C LYS A 99 -2.30 -12.67 1.90
N VAL A 100 -2.33 -11.93 3.02
CA VAL A 100 -3.55 -11.25 3.47
C VAL A 100 -3.90 -10.14 2.48
N THR A 101 -5.13 -10.15 2.00
CA THR A 101 -5.63 -9.18 1.03
C THR A 101 -6.47 -8.09 1.70
N PRO A 102 -6.62 -6.90 1.09
CA PRO A 102 -7.55 -5.88 1.60
C PRO A 102 -9.00 -6.38 1.71
N ARG A 103 -9.37 -7.38 0.89
CA ARG A 103 -10.67 -8.04 0.95
C ARG A 103 -10.86 -8.83 2.24
N ASP A 104 -9.81 -9.51 2.71
CA ASP A 104 -9.86 -10.28 3.96
C ASP A 104 -10.13 -9.35 5.15
N ILE A 105 -9.44 -8.19 5.17
CA ILE A 105 -9.65 -7.16 6.20
C ILE A 105 -11.07 -6.59 6.13
N MET A 106 -11.59 -6.35 4.93
CA MET A 106 -12.95 -5.83 4.73
C MET A 106 -14.01 -6.83 5.22
N ILE A 107 -13.89 -8.12 4.88
CA ILE A 107 -14.80 -9.18 5.33
C ILE A 107 -14.73 -9.31 6.85
N PHE A 108 -13.52 -9.31 7.43
CA PHE A 108 -13.33 -9.29 8.88
C PHE A 108 -14.07 -8.13 9.53
N THR A 109 -13.88 -6.92 9.00
CA THR A 109 -14.49 -5.69 9.57
C THR A 109 -16.01 -5.72 9.46
N GLN A 110 -16.56 -6.18 8.34
CA GLN A 110 -18.00 -6.32 8.13
C GLN A 110 -18.61 -7.34 9.11
N ASN A 111 -18.00 -8.51 9.24
CA ASN A 111 -18.47 -9.55 10.16
C ASN A 111 -18.38 -9.08 11.61
N PHE A 112 -17.27 -8.40 11.96
CA PHE A 112 -17.08 -7.88 13.31
C PHE A 112 -18.11 -6.78 13.63
N TYR A 113 -18.37 -5.88 12.67
CA TYR A 113 -19.43 -4.85 12.79
C TYR A 113 -20.82 -5.47 13.01
N LEU A 114 -21.18 -6.52 12.24
CA LEU A 114 -22.48 -7.18 12.36
C LEU A 114 -22.65 -7.84 13.73
N LEU A 115 -21.61 -8.52 14.23
CA LEU A 115 -21.62 -9.14 15.54
C LEU A 115 -21.68 -8.09 16.66
N LYS A 116 -20.91 -6.99 16.52
CA LYS A 116 -20.99 -5.88 17.49
C LYS A 116 -22.34 -5.16 17.48
N LYS A 117 -22.97 -5.03 16.33
CA LYS A 117 -24.33 -4.48 16.21
C LYS A 117 -25.39 -5.38 16.84
N ALA A 118 -25.11 -6.68 16.93
CA ALA A 118 -25.93 -7.68 17.64
C ALA A 118 -25.52 -7.84 19.11
N ASP A 119 -24.78 -6.88 19.69
CA ASP A 119 -24.33 -6.80 21.09
C ASP A 119 -23.43 -7.97 21.57
N PHE A 120 -22.77 -8.69 20.63
CA PHE A 120 -21.77 -9.67 21.01
C PHE A 120 -20.56 -8.98 21.63
N ASN A 121 -20.00 -9.59 22.69
CA ASN A 121 -18.73 -9.12 23.25
C ASN A 121 -17.57 -9.38 22.27
N ASN A 122 -16.45 -8.64 22.43
CA ASN A 122 -15.32 -8.70 21.50
C ASN A 122 -14.73 -10.12 21.41
N ILE A 123 -14.62 -10.84 22.52
CA ILE A 123 -14.07 -12.21 22.59
C ILE A 123 -14.94 -13.19 21.79
N HIS A 124 -16.24 -13.14 21.98
CA HIS A 124 -17.17 -14.04 21.28
C HIS A 124 -17.23 -13.72 19.79
N ALA A 125 -17.24 -12.43 19.44
CA ALA A 125 -17.23 -11.99 18.04
C ALA A 125 -15.95 -12.44 17.30
N LEU A 126 -14.77 -12.25 17.91
CA LEU A 126 -13.50 -12.70 17.34
C LEU A 126 -13.45 -14.22 17.19
N ASN A 127 -13.88 -15.00 18.19
CA ASN A 127 -13.95 -16.45 18.10
C ASN A 127 -14.83 -16.93 16.93
N THR A 128 -15.97 -16.28 16.72
CA THR A 128 -16.89 -16.61 15.60
C THR A 128 -16.22 -16.32 14.25
N ILE A 129 -15.51 -15.20 14.13
CA ILE A 129 -14.83 -14.82 12.89
C ILE A 129 -13.65 -15.76 12.59
N ILE A 130 -12.90 -16.20 13.60
CA ILE A 130 -11.81 -17.16 13.44
C ILE A 130 -12.32 -18.46 12.79
N GLN A 131 -13.52 -18.92 13.16
CA GLN A 131 -14.11 -20.14 12.60
C GLN A 131 -14.52 -19.98 11.12
N SER A 132 -14.89 -18.78 10.70
CA SER A 132 -15.34 -18.46 9.35
C SER A 132 -14.25 -17.90 8.43
N THR A 133 -13.00 -17.79 8.92
CA THR A 133 -11.88 -17.23 8.16
C THR A 133 -11.12 -18.33 7.43
N ASP A 134 -11.11 -18.27 6.07
CA ASP A 134 -10.44 -19.26 5.23
C ASP A 134 -8.92 -19.02 5.11
N ASN A 135 -8.48 -17.76 5.13
CA ASN A 135 -7.08 -17.40 5.03
C ASN A 135 -6.32 -17.76 6.32
N ILE A 136 -5.50 -18.81 6.26
CA ILE A 136 -4.79 -19.36 7.43
C ILE A 136 -3.86 -18.32 8.08
N THR A 137 -3.17 -17.50 7.28
CA THR A 137 -2.29 -16.45 7.79
C THR A 137 -3.10 -15.38 8.52
N PHE A 138 -4.23 -14.97 7.96
CA PHE A 138 -5.08 -13.96 8.57
C PHE A 138 -5.79 -14.50 9.82
N LYS A 139 -6.21 -15.77 9.78
CA LYS A 139 -6.76 -16.47 10.95
C LYS A 139 -5.80 -16.43 12.14
N GLY A 140 -4.51 -16.74 11.94
CA GLY A 140 -3.49 -16.64 12.98
C GLY A 140 -3.35 -15.23 13.57
N ILE A 141 -3.49 -14.18 12.73
CA ILE A 141 -3.46 -12.78 13.19
C ILE A 141 -4.69 -12.47 14.06
N ILE A 142 -5.88 -12.96 13.69
CA ILE A 142 -7.10 -12.76 14.48
C ILE A 142 -7.00 -13.52 15.80
N GLU A 143 -6.37 -14.70 15.82
CA GLU A 143 -6.08 -15.46 17.04
C GLU A 143 -5.13 -14.69 17.98
N ASP A 144 -4.11 -14.01 17.45
CA ASP A 144 -3.22 -13.15 18.25
C ASP A 144 -3.97 -11.93 18.81
N ILE A 145 -4.88 -11.32 18.01
CA ILE A 145 -5.75 -10.23 18.48
C ILE A 145 -6.67 -10.73 19.61
N LEU A 146 -7.28 -11.90 19.44
CA LEU A 146 -8.12 -12.52 20.47
C LEU A 146 -7.35 -12.74 21.77
N ALA A 147 -6.15 -13.32 21.70
CA ALA A 147 -5.30 -13.55 22.85
C ALA A 147 -4.92 -12.25 23.59
N GLY A 148 -4.73 -11.15 22.84
CA GLY A 148 -4.53 -9.82 23.42
C GLY A 148 -5.76 -9.34 24.20
N VAL A 149 -6.94 -9.47 23.60
CA VAL A 149 -8.22 -9.07 24.22
C VAL A 149 -8.54 -9.93 25.45
N GLU A 150 -8.29 -11.23 25.40
CA GLU A 150 -8.43 -12.12 26.56
C GLU A 150 -7.47 -11.77 27.71
N ALA A 151 -6.31 -11.22 27.37
CA ALA A 151 -5.35 -10.70 28.35
C ALA A 151 -5.72 -9.31 28.89
N GLY A 152 -6.84 -8.72 28.45
CA GLY A 152 -7.31 -7.39 28.84
C GLY A 152 -6.60 -6.25 28.11
N GLU A 153 -5.90 -6.52 26.99
CA GLU A 153 -5.32 -5.49 26.14
C GLU A 153 -6.38 -4.99 25.14
N TYR A 154 -6.23 -3.75 24.69
CA TYR A 154 -7.03 -3.22 23.60
C TYR A 154 -6.67 -3.91 22.28
N MET A 155 -7.65 -4.14 21.44
CA MET A 155 -7.53 -4.79 20.13
C MET A 155 -6.58 -4.03 19.21
N TYR A 156 -6.66 -2.68 19.20
CA TYR A 156 -5.78 -1.84 18.39
C TYR A 156 -4.30 -2.02 18.75
N THR A 157 -3.97 -2.31 20.01
CA THR A 157 -2.59 -2.51 20.46
C THR A 157 -1.94 -3.72 19.77
N THR A 158 -2.70 -4.81 19.64
CA THR A 158 -2.24 -5.99 18.90
C THR A 158 -2.20 -5.73 17.39
N MET A 159 -3.17 -4.97 16.85
CA MET A 159 -3.18 -4.59 15.42
C MET A 159 -1.98 -3.72 15.04
N GLU A 160 -1.44 -2.87 15.93
CA GLU A 160 -0.24 -2.06 15.68
C GLU A 160 1.00 -2.92 15.36
N TYR A 161 1.11 -4.14 15.88
CA TYR A 161 2.19 -5.09 15.52
C TYR A 161 2.07 -5.59 14.08
N TYR A 162 0.88 -5.53 13.49
CA TYR A 162 0.58 -5.92 12.12
C TYR A 162 0.31 -4.72 11.20
N SER A 163 1.06 -3.62 11.40
CA SER A 163 0.92 -2.36 10.63
C SER A 163 1.22 -2.52 9.14
N ASN A 164 1.89 -3.59 8.72
CA ASN A 164 2.08 -3.99 7.34
C ASN A 164 0.82 -4.60 6.69
N ILE A 165 -0.17 -5.01 7.49
CA ILE A 165 -1.43 -5.63 7.07
C ILE A 165 -2.59 -4.66 7.27
N PHE A 166 -2.74 -4.13 8.48
CA PHE A 166 -3.77 -3.14 8.78
C PHE A 166 -3.28 -1.72 8.45
N PRO A 167 -3.99 -0.97 7.58
CA PRO A 167 -3.66 0.42 7.32
C PRO A 167 -3.68 1.26 8.61
N TYR A 168 -2.76 2.20 8.73
CA TYR A 168 -2.65 3.06 9.92
C TYR A 168 -3.97 3.77 10.28
N ILE A 169 -4.69 4.27 9.28
CA ILE A 169 -6.00 4.91 9.49
C ILE A 169 -7.04 3.92 10.05
N TYR A 170 -6.99 2.65 9.61
CA TYR A 170 -7.85 1.59 10.13
C TYR A 170 -7.58 1.33 11.61
N ILE A 171 -6.30 1.20 11.99
CA ILE A 171 -5.90 0.99 13.39
C ILE A 171 -6.35 2.16 14.25
N ASN A 172 -6.20 3.40 13.77
CA ASN A 172 -6.67 4.59 14.50
C ASN A 172 -8.19 4.62 14.68
N MET A 173 -8.97 4.24 13.66
CA MET A 173 -10.42 4.11 13.79
C MET A 173 -10.81 3.12 14.88
N ILE A 174 -10.16 1.95 14.92
CA ILE A 174 -10.40 0.95 15.95
C ILE A 174 -9.99 1.49 17.33
N LYS A 175 -8.82 2.12 17.43
CA LYS A 175 -8.32 2.75 18.66
C LYS A 175 -9.31 3.76 19.25
N VAL A 176 -9.80 4.67 18.40
CA VAL A 176 -10.80 5.66 18.82
C VAL A 176 -12.08 4.97 19.28
N GLY A 177 -12.59 3.99 18.53
CA GLY A 177 -13.78 3.24 18.89
C GLY A 177 -13.67 2.47 20.21
N GLU A 178 -12.51 1.89 20.51
CA GLU A 178 -12.27 1.19 21.77
C GLU A 178 -12.14 2.15 22.95
N LEU A 179 -11.42 3.27 22.78
CA LEU A 179 -11.21 4.24 23.85
C LEU A 179 -12.47 5.04 24.19
N SER A 180 -13.31 5.34 23.18
CA SER A 180 -14.59 6.08 23.37
C SER A 180 -15.77 5.18 23.67
N GLY A 181 -15.62 3.84 23.60
CA GLY A 181 -16.73 2.89 23.75
C GLY A 181 -17.69 2.85 22.54
N SER A 182 -17.35 3.53 21.44
CA SER A 182 -18.16 3.63 20.21
C SER A 182 -17.65 2.74 19.07
N LEU A 183 -17.15 1.53 19.41
CA LEU A 183 -16.49 0.61 18.47
C LEU A 183 -17.39 0.27 17.25
N THR A 184 -18.69 0.10 17.45
CA THR A 184 -19.64 -0.19 16.36
C THR A 184 -19.67 0.93 15.32
N GLN A 185 -19.67 2.21 15.76
CA GLN A 185 -19.65 3.35 14.85
C GLN A 185 -18.32 3.47 14.13
N SER A 186 -17.22 3.27 14.83
CA SER A 186 -15.86 3.27 14.24
C SER A 186 -15.68 2.15 13.22
N LEU A 187 -16.23 0.95 13.46
CA LEU A 187 -16.24 -0.15 12.50
C LEU A 187 -17.03 0.20 11.24
N GLN A 188 -18.17 0.90 11.37
CA GLN A 188 -18.94 1.35 10.21
C GLN A 188 -18.16 2.37 9.35
N GLN A 189 -17.42 3.28 9.99
CA GLN A 189 -16.54 4.20 9.28
C GLN A 189 -15.37 3.46 8.61
N ALA A 190 -14.80 2.46 9.29
CA ALA A 190 -13.73 1.63 8.73
C ALA A 190 -14.20 0.82 7.50
N ILE A 191 -15.43 0.31 7.49
CA ILE A 191 -16.03 -0.36 6.33
C ILE A 191 -16.11 0.62 5.15
N LYS A 192 -16.65 1.83 5.34
CA LYS A 192 -16.73 2.85 4.28
C LYS A 192 -15.35 3.18 3.72
N TYR A 193 -14.35 3.31 4.59
CA TYR A 193 -12.96 3.56 4.18
C TYR A 193 -12.39 2.42 3.32
N LEU A 194 -12.58 1.17 3.74
CA LEU A 194 -12.08 0.00 3.03
C LEU A 194 -12.79 -0.21 1.69
N ASP A 195 -14.09 0.05 1.63
CA ASP A 195 -14.94 -0.12 0.43
C ASP A 195 -14.54 0.87 -0.67
N SER A 196 -14.41 2.16 -0.33
CA SER A 196 -14.02 3.21 -1.28
C SER A 196 -12.68 2.94 -1.96
N ASN A 197 -11.71 2.35 -1.25
CA ASN A 197 -10.41 2.00 -1.81
C ASN A 197 -10.45 0.74 -2.70
N THR A 198 -11.29 -0.23 -2.36
CA THR A 198 -11.29 -1.54 -3.02
C THR A 198 -11.99 -1.49 -4.37
N ASP A 199 -13.11 -0.77 -4.47
CA ASP A 199 -13.91 -0.69 -5.70
C ASP A 199 -13.19 0.06 -6.82
N THR A 200 -12.48 1.14 -6.49
CA THR A 200 -11.68 1.90 -7.45
C THR A 200 -10.63 1.00 -8.14
N VAL A 201 -9.86 0.25 -7.35
CA VAL A 201 -8.81 -0.64 -7.89
C VAL A 201 -9.40 -1.78 -8.71
N LYS A 202 -10.53 -2.38 -8.27
CA LYS A 202 -11.21 -3.45 -9.02
C LYS A 202 -11.72 -2.95 -10.37
N ARG A 203 -12.37 -1.79 -10.42
CA ARG A 203 -12.88 -1.19 -11.66
C ARG A 203 -11.76 -0.90 -12.64
N LEU A 204 -10.66 -0.27 -12.20
CA LEU A 204 -9.49 -0.02 -13.05
C LEU A 204 -8.90 -1.32 -13.60
N ARG A 205 -8.71 -2.33 -12.75
CA ARG A 205 -8.17 -3.63 -13.16
C ARG A 205 -9.08 -4.33 -14.18
N GLY A 206 -10.40 -4.26 -14.00
CA GLY A 206 -11.37 -4.85 -14.91
C GLY A 206 -11.31 -4.28 -16.33
N ILE A 207 -10.83 -3.04 -16.49
CA ILE A 207 -10.68 -2.41 -17.81
C ILE A 207 -9.27 -2.63 -18.38
N ILE A 208 -8.24 -2.48 -17.54
CA ILE A 208 -6.84 -2.57 -18.01
C ILE A 208 -6.49 -3.99 -18.47
N ILE A 209 -6.89 -5.03 -17.72
CA ILE A 209 -6.48 -6.42 -18.01
C ILE A 209 -6.92 -6.89 -19.40
N PRO A 210 -8.22 -6.78 -19.81
CA PRO A 210 -8.63 -7.23 -21.16
C PRO A 210 -7.88 -6.50 -22.27
N ASN A 211 -7.71 -5.19 -22.13
CA ASN A 211 -7.01 -4.38 -23.12
C ASN A 211 -5.52 -4.74 -23.25
N VAL A 212 -4.85 -5.02 -22.12
CA VAL A 212 -3.44 -5.48 -22.13
C VAL A 212 -3.34 -6.87 -22.77
N ILE A 213 -4.25 -7.80 -22.49
CA ILE A 213 -4.26 -9.11 -23.12
C ILE A 213 -4.42 -8.98 -24.64
N GLN A 214 -5.34 -8.13 -25.11
CA GLN A 214 -5.56 -7.87 -26.53
C GLN A 214 -4.31 -7.29 -27.20
N LEU A 215 -3.64 -6.32 -26.56
CA LEU A 215 -2.41 -5.72 -27.06
C LEU A 215 -1.27 -6.75 -27.16
N VAL A 216 -1.10 -7.57 -26.13
CA VAL A 216 -0.09 -8.64 -26.10
C VAL A 216 -0.37 -9.68 -27.19
N ALA A 217 -1.63 -10.08 -27.37
CA ALA A 217 -2.01 -11.02 -28.43
C ALA A 217 -1.70 -10.47 -29.84
N LEU A 218 -1.98 -9.18 -30.07
CA LEU A 218 -1.66 -8.53 -31.34
C LEU A 218 -0.15 -8.42 -31.60
N LEU A 219 0.63 -8.07 -30.58
CA LEU A 219 2.10 -8.04 -30.69
C LEU A 219 2.68 -9.43 -30.92
N ALA A 220 2.13 -10.47 -30.28
CA ALA A 220 2.52 -11.86 -30.52
C ALA A 220 2.21 -12.28 -31.96
N LEU A 221 1.06 -11.90 -32.51
CA LEU A 221 0.68 -12.17 -33.91
C LEU A 221 1.62 -11.48 -34.88
N LEU A 222 1.99 -10.22 -34.63
CA LEU A 222 3.00 -9.48 -35.41
C LEU A 222 4.35 -10.19 -35.38
N PHE A 223 4.80 -10.60 -34.20
CA PHE A 223 6.08 -11.27 -34.02
C PHE A 223 6.15 -12.61 -34.76
N VAL A 224 5.14 -13.48 -34.57
CA VAL A 224 5.04 -14.77 -35.25
C VAL A 224 4.90 -14.58 -36.76
N GLY A 225 4.03 -13.68 -37.20
CA GLY A 225 3.83 -13.38 -38.62
C GLY A 225 5.11 -12.92 -39.30
N SER A 226 5.88 -12.01 -38.66
CA SER A 226 7.14 -11.53 -39.23
C SER A 226 8.22 -12.60 -39.28
N LEU A 227 8.32 -13.47 -38.27
CA LEU A 227 9.35 -14.53 -38.22
C LEU A 227 9.11 -15.67 -39.23
N TYR A 228 7.87 -16.01 -39.50
CA TYR A 228 7.51 -17.15 -40.34
C TYR A 228 7.01 -16.74 -41.73
N THR A 229 6.13 -15.75 -41.81
CA THR A 229 5.47 -15.38 -43.07
C THR A 229 6.40 -14.62 -44.00
N VAL A 230 7.19 -13.67 -43.47
CA VAL A 230 8.08 -12.84 -44.31
C VAL A 230 9.19 -13.66 -44.98
N PRO A 231 9.92 -14.56 -44.28
CA PRO A 231 10.90 -15.44 -44.94
C PRO A 231 10.26 -16.39 -45.96
N THR A 232 9.06 -16.89 -45.68
CA THR A 232 8.33 -17.76 -46.65
C THR A 232 8.00 -17.00 -47.94
N ILE A 233 7.50 -15.77 -47.80
CA ILE A 233 7.22 -14.90 -48.94
C ILE A 233 8.51 -14.57 -49.71
N GLN A 234 9.60 -14.30 -49.01
CA GLN A 234 10.91 -13.99 -49.62
C GLN A 234 11.43 -15.18 -50.44
N ASN A 235 11.31 -16.41 -49.93
CA ASN A 235 11.62 -17.63 -50.66
C ASN A 235 10.79 -17.79 -51.97
N VAL A 236 9.50 -17.42 -51.89
CA VAL A 236 8.62 -17.44 -53.09
C VAL A 236 9.05 -16.39 -54.10
N TYR A 237 9.41 -15.18 -53.70
CA TYR A 237 9.97 -14.14 -54.58
C TYR A 237 11.23 -14.60 -55.30
N ASP A 238 12.15 -15.25 -54.55
CA ASP A 238 13.39 -15.77 -55.06
C ASP A 238 13.20 -16.93 -56.07
N GLN A 239 12.16 -17.79 -55.86
CA GLN A 239 11.83 -18.88 -56.75
C GLN A 239 11.14 -18.43 -58.05
N VAL A 240 10.33 -17.37 -57.98
CA VAL A 240 9.59 -16.87 -59.18
C VAL A 240 10.49 -15.98 -60.05
N GLY A 241 11.69 -15.59 -59.55
CA GLY A 241 12.64 -14.78 -60.32
C GLY A 241 12.19 -13.35 -60.59
N THR A 242 11.24 -12.83 -59.79
CA THR A 242 10.73 -11.48 -59.93
C THR A 242 11.79 -10.43 -59.52
N THR A 243 11.95 -9.40 -60.34
CA THR A 243 12.82 -8.27 -60.05
C THR A 243 12.23 -7.34 -58.98
N GLU A 244 10.97 -7.56 -58.57
CA GLU A 244 10.32 -6.80 -57.52
C GLU A 244 10.83 -7.22 -56.14
N LYS A 245 11.22 -6.24 -55.35
CA LYS A 245 11.70 -6.42 -53.99
C LYS A 245 10.55 -6.20 -53.01
N LEU A 246 10.55 -6.95 -51.93
CA LEU A 246 9.63 -6.71 -50.78
C LEU A 246 9.72 -5.24 -50.34
N PRO A 247 8.62 -4.64 -49.89
CA PRO A 247 8.60 -3.29 -49.35
C PRO A 247 9.70 -3.07 -48.33
N ALA A 248 10.45 -1.97 -48.42
CA ALA A 248 11.57 -1.68 -47.53
C ALA A 248 11.19 -1.73 -46.07
N ILE A 249 9.97 -1.34 -45.70
CA ILE A 249 9.45 -1.38 -44.33
C ILE A 249 9.30 -2.83 -43.83
N THR A 250 8.87 -3.76 -44.71
CA THR A 250 8.75 -5.18 -44.39
C THR A 250 10.12 -5.82 -44.14
N LEU A 251 11.10 -5.52 -45.01
CA LEU A 251 12.48 -6.00 -44.87
C LEU A 251 13.14 -5.46 -43.63
N TRP A 252 13.02 -4.15 -43.36
CA TRP A 252 13.57 -3.54 -42.17
C TRP A 252 12.96 -4.13 -40.88
N PHE A 253 11.65 -4.29 -40.84
CA PHE A 253 10.95 -4.82 -39.68
C PHE A 253 11.31 -6.31 -39.44
N SER A 254 11.31 -7.15 -40.50
CA SER A 254 11.67 -8.56 -40.42
C SER A 254 13.13 -8.73 -39.99
N SER A 255 14.07 -7.97 -40.57
CA SER A 255 15.48 -8.05 -40.18
C SER A 255 15.69 -7.62 -38.71
N THR A 256 14.98 -6.58 -38.26
CA THR A 256 15.04 -6.16 -36.86
C THR A 256 14.51 -7.22 -35.93
N LEU A 257 13.37 -7.86 -36.25
CA LEU A 257 12.81 -8.92 -35.40
C LEU A 257 13.67 -10.21 -35.42
N GLN A 258 14.24 -10.59 -36.56
CA GLN A 258 15.19 -11.70 -36.62
C GLN A 258 16.43 -11.42 -35.81
N TRP A 259 16.96 -10.18 -35.85
CA TRP A 259 18.08 -9.77 -35.01
C TRP A 259 17.70 -9.83 -33.52
N VAL A 260 16.51 -9.35 -33.13
CA VAL A 260 15.99 -9.45 -31.76
C VAL A 260 15.80 -10.91 -31.34
N ALA A 261 15.27 -11.76 -32.22
CA ALA A 261 15.10 -13.20 -31.93
C ALA A 261 16.43 -13.92 -31.73
N SER A 262 17.43 -13.62 -32.56
CA SER A 262 18.79 -14.21 -32.42
C SER A 262 19.59 -13.66 -31.24
N HIS A 263 19.33 -12.40 -30.85
CA HIS A 263 20.03 -11.72 -29.76
C HIS A 263 19.09 -11.32 -28.62
N TRP A 264 18.09 -12.13 -28.32
CA TRP A 264 17.02 -11.81 -27.35
C TRP A 264 17.54 -11.36 -25.96
N TYR A 265 18.74 -11.83 -25.59
CA TYR A 265 19.39 -11.47 -24.33
C TYR A 265 19.83 -10.00 -24.30
N LEU A 266 20.13 -9.36 -25.45
CA LEU A 266 20.53 -7.95 -25.52
C LEU A 266 19.38 -6.99 -25.15
N PRO A 267 18.20 -7.05 -25.81
CA PRO A 267 17.05 -6.23 -25.40
C PRO A 267 16.63 -6.46 -23.97
N VAL A 268 16.63 -7.73 -23.50
CA VAL A 268 16.30 -8.07 -22.11
C VAL A 268 17.34 -7.48 -21.16
N GLY A 269 18.63 -7.58 -21.48
CA GLY A 269 19.73 -6.99 -20.70
C GLY A 269 19.62 -5.45 -20.63
N ILE A 270 19.32 -4.79 -21.74
CA ILE A 270 19.13 -3.34 -21.78
C ILE A 270 17.93 -2.92 -20.93
N ILE A 271 16.79 -3.62 -21.05
CA ILE A 271 15.60 -3.34 -20.23
C ILE A 271 15.93 -3.57 -18.74
N ALA A 272 16.66 -4.62 -18.39
CA ALA A 272 17.07 -4.89 -17.02
C ALA A 272 17.99 -3.79 -16.46
N ILE A 273 18.94 -3.31 -17.25
CA ILE A 273 19.83 -2.20 -16.87
C ILE A 273 19.03 -0.91 -16.70
N ILE A 274 18.13 -0.58 -17.63
CA ILE A 274 17.27 0.61 -17.54
C ILE A 274 16.39 0.52 -16.27
N ALA A 275 15.78 -0.64 -16.03
CA ALA A 275 14.99 -0.87 -14.82
C ALA A 275 15.84 -0.71 -13.54
N ALA A 276 17.05 -1.26 -13.50
CA ALA A 276 17.96 -1.11 -12.38
C ALA A 276 18.35 0.35 -12.13
N VAL A 277 18.64 1.11 -13.19
CA VAL A 277 18.96 2.55 -13.11
C VAL A 277 17.75 3.34 -12.62
N ILE A 278 16.55 3.06 -13.11
CA ILE A 278 15.31 3.71 -12.67
C ILE A 278 15.05 3.39 -11.19
N ILE A 279 15.18 2.13 -10.77
CA ILE A 279 15.01 1.72 -9.37
C ILE A 279 16.06 2.40 -8.48
N ALA A 280 17.32 2.44 -8.90
CA ALA A 280 18.40 3.12 -8.18
C ALA A 280 18.10 4.63 -8.07
N TYR A 281 17.63 5.27 -9.14
CA TYR A 281 17.25 6.68 -9.12
C TYR A 281 16.07 6.96 -8.17
N ILE A 282 15.00 6.14 -8.20
CA ILE A 282 13.82 6.28 -7.33
C ILE A 282 14.19 6.11 -5.85
N ASN A 283 15.23 5.33 -5.53
CA ASN A 283 15.71 5.16 -4.16
C ASN A 283 16.48 6.38 -3.64
N THR A 284 16.85 7.34 -4.49
CA THR A 284 17.43 8.61 -4.03
C THR A 284 16.33 9.57 -3.55
N PRO A 285 16.59 10.46 -2.56
CA PRO A 285 15.58 11.41 -2.09
C PRO A 285 15.02 12.31 -3.20
N LYS A 286 15.88 12.79 -4.11
CA LYS A 286 15.48 13.61 -5.28
C LYS A 286 14.69 12.79 -6.30
N GLY A 287 15.14 11.57 -6.60
CA GLY A 287 14.45 10.69 -7.56
C GLY A 287 13.08 10.27 -7.04
N LYS A 288 12.95 9.98 -5.76
CA LYS A 288 11.66 9.67 -5.13
C LYS A 288 10.70 10.85 -5.20
N TYR A 289 11.17 12.08 -4.90
CA TYR A 289 10.36 13.29 -5.04
C TYR A 289 9.88 13.48 -6.47
N ASN A 290 10.79 13.41 -7.46
CA ASN A 290 10.45 13.60 -8.88
C ASN A 290 9.49 12.53 -9.39
N PHE A 291 9.67 11.28 -8.99
CA PHE A 291 8.79 10.17 -9.37
C PHE A 291 7.39 10.32 -8.74
N ASP A 292 7.32 10.72 -7.48
CA ASP A 292 6.05 10.94 -6.78
C ASP A 292 5.34 12.20 -7.30
N TYR A 293 6.09 13.23 -7.70
CA TYR A 293 5.55 14.41 -8.40
C TYR A 293 5.01 14.03 -9.79
N PHE A 294 5.74 13.20 -10.55
CA PHE A 294 5.28 12.69 -11.84
C PHE A 294 3.96 11.93 -11.71
N LYS A 295 3.76 11.14 -10.65
CA LYS A 295 2.48 10.47 -10.39
C LYS A 295 1.29 11.43 -10.27
N TYR A 296 1.51 12.66 -9.80
CA TYR A 296 0.46 13.68 -9.68
C TYR A 296 0.29 14.54 -10.94
N THR A 297 1.32 14.64 -11.75
CA THR A 297 1.27 15.41 -13.02
C THR A 297 1.01 14.54 -14.26
N MET A 298 0.99 13.23 -14.10
CA MET A 298 0.74 12.28 -15.18
C MET A 298 -0.64 12.55 -15.81
N PRO A 299 -0.74 12.66 -17.15
CA PRO A 299 -2.02 12.89 -17.82
C PRO A 299 -3.01 11.75 -17.46
N ILE A 300 -4.29 12.07 -17.33
CA ILE A 300 -5.40 11.18 -17.02
C ILE A 300 -5.40 10.70 -15.56
N PHE A 301 -4.30 10.13 -15.07
CA PHE A 301 -4.23 9.52 -13.72
C PHE A 301 -3.72 10.47 -12.62
N GLY A 302 -3.05 11.58 -12.99
CA GLY A 302 -2.41 12.45 -12.01
C GLY A 302 -3.40 13.10 -11.05
N LYS A 303 -4.46 13.69 -11.59
CA LYS A 303 -5.52 14.31 -10.79
C LYS A 303 -6.20 13.29 -9.87
N LEU A 304 -6.45 12.07 -10.37
CA LEU A 304 -7.03 10.99 -9.57
C LEU A 304 -6.14 10.61 -8.39
N ASN A 305 -4.85 10.37 -8.64
CA ASN A 305 -3.89 9.99 -7.60
C ASN A 305 -3.78 11.07 -6.51
N TYR A 306 -3.69 12.34 -6.94
CA TYR A 306 -3.65 13.46 -6.01
C TYR A 306 -4.91 13.53 -5.14
N MET A 307 -6.10 13.49 -5.76
CA MET A 307 -7.36 13.58 -5.03
C MET A 307 -7.60 12.42 -4.08
N MET A 308 -7.20 11.21 -4.46
CA MET A 308 -7.27 10.04 -3.59
C MET A 308 -6.36 10.19 -2.36
N ASP A 309 -5.12 10.63 -2.54
CA ASP A 309 -4.19 10.82 -1.43
C ASP A 309 -4.63 11.99 -0.53
N PHE A 310 -5.10 13.09 -1.14
CA PHE A 310 -5.61 14.24 -0.41
C PHE A 310 -6.90 13.90 0.38
N SER A 311 -7.83 13.14 -0.23
CA SER A 311 -9.04 12.66 0.47
C SER A 311 -8.68 11.77 1.66
N ARG A 312 -7.69 10.87 1.52
CA ARG A 312 -7.19 10.04 2.64
C ARG A 312 -6.62 10.90 3.76
N LEU A 313 -5.83 11.92 3.41
CA LEU A 313 -5.26 12.87 4.39
C LEU A 313 -6.37 13.61 5.14
N MET A 314 -7.34 14.15 4.41
CA MET A 314 -8.45 14.91 5.00
C MET A 314 -9.37 14.04 5.87
N ARG A 315 -9.63 12.78 5.50
CA ARG A 315 -10.38 11.83 6.35
C ARG A 315 -9.66 11.54 7.66
N ALA A 316 -8.33 11.31 7.58
CA ALA A 316 -7.54 11.08 8.77
C ALA A 316 -7.48 12.33 9.67
N MET A 317 -7.34 13.51 9.07
CA MET A 317 -7.35 14.77 9.78
C MET A 317 -8.69 15.04 10.45
N LEU A 318 -9.80 14.87 9.74
CA LEU A 318 -11.15 15.02 10.28
C LEU A 318 -11.38 14.13 11.50
N LEU A 319 -11.04 12.84 11.39
CA LEU A 319 -11.15 11.90 12.50
C LEU A 319 -10.38 12.37 13.74
N ASN A 320 -9.19 12.90 13.56
CA ASN A 320 -8.36 13.41 14.66
C ASN A 320 -8.93 14.70 15.26
N LEU A 321 -9.50 15.60 14.43
CA LEU A 321 -10.15 16.83 14.88
C LEU A 321 -11.45 16.55 15.67
N GLU A 322 -12.27 15.61 15.21
CA GLU A 322 -13.49 15.17 15.91
C GLU A 322 -13.16 14.55 17.29
N ASN A 323 -11.95 14.01 17.46
CA ASN A 323 -11.46 13.53 18.75
C ASN A 323 -10.80 14.64 19.60
N GLY A 324 -10.97 15.93 19.22
CA GLY A 324 -10.49 17.07 19.98
C GLY A 324 -8.98 17.35 19.84
N MET A 325 -8.30 16.76 18.84
CA MET A 325 -6.91 17.08 18.55
C MET A 325 -6.79 18.47 17.93
N ARG A 326 -5.71 19.20 18.25
CA ARG A 326 -5.40 20.45 17.58
C ARG A 326 -5.03 20.19 16.12
N ILE A 327 -5.25 21.15 15.24
CA ILE A 327 -4.98 21.05 13.80
C ILE A 327 -3.54 20.60 13.53
N GLN A 328 -2.57 21.13 14.26
CA GLN A 328 -1.15 20.78 14.13
C GLN A 328 -0.92 19.29 14.44
N ASP A 329 -1.43 18.81 15.57
CA ASP A 329 -1.27 17.42 16.02
C ASP A 329 -2.01 16.46 15.07
N ALA A 330 -3.20 16.86 14.60
CA ALA A 330 -3.99 16.12 13.62
C ALA A 330 -3.25 15.97 12.28
N LEU A 331 -2.60 17.03 11.78
CA LEU A 331 -1.76 16.98 10.57
C LEU A 331 -0.55 16.07 10.76
N ASP A 332 0.14 16.16 11.90
CA ASP A 332 1.33 15.36 12.19
C ASP A 332 1.03 13.86 12.23
N VAL A 333 -0.07 13.48 12.85
CA VAL A 333 -0.54 12.10 12.85
C VAL A 333 -1.00 11.66 11.46
N SER A 334 -1.73 12.52 10.74
CA SER A 334 -2.32 12.19 9.44
C SER A 334 -1.30 12.08 8.31
N LYS A 335 -0.12 12.72 8.40
CA LYS A 335 0.94 12.60 7.37
C LYS A 335 1.37 11.14 7.11
N ASN A 336 1.23 10.26 8.11
CA ASN A 336 1.62 8.85 8.00
C ASN A 336 0.63 8.01 7.17
N VAL A 337 -0.56 8.52 6.91
CA VAL A 337 -1.56 7.87 6.06
C VAL A 337 -1.21 7.98 4.58
N VAL A 338 -0.43 8.99 4.21
CA VAL A 338 -0.05 9.28 2.84
C VAL A 338 1.32 8.71 2.52
N SER A 339 1.41 7.93 1.46
CA SER A 339 2.67 7.32 1.00
C SER A 339 3.48 8.20 0.05
N ASN A 340 2.83 9.14 -0.65
CA ASN A 340 3.46 10.03 -1.60
C ASN A 340 4.33 11.09 -0.89
N TYR A 341 5.60 11.19 -1.32
CA TYR A 341 6.57 12.08 -0.69
C TYR A 341 6.22 13.56 -0.85
N VAL A 342 5.64 13.94 -2.01
CA VAL A 342 5.24 15.34 -2.27
C VAL A 342 4.12 15.77 -1.34
N MET A 343 3.08 14.94 -1.18
CA MET A 343 1.97 15.21 -0.26
C MET A 343 2.48 15.32 1.19
N ARG A 344 3.39 14.42 1.56
CA ARG A 344 4.00 14.42 2.89
C ARG A 344 4.80 15.69 3.15
N ALA A 345 5.56 16.16 2.16
CA ALA A 345 6.30 17.42 2.23
C ALA A 345 5.36 18.64 2.36
N MET A 346 4.22 18.63 1.65
CA MET A 346 3.19 19.68 1.81
C MET A 346 2.64 19.71 3.24
N VAL A 347 2.33 18.56 3.82
CA VAL A 347 1.85 18.46 5.20
C VAL A 347 2.90 18.96 6.19
N GLU A 348 4.17 18.61 6.04
CA GLU A 348 5.26 19.12 6.88
C GLU A 348 5.40 20.64 6.77
N THR A 349 5.27 21.18 5.56
CA THR A 349 5.25 22.64 5.35
C THR A 349 4.03 23.28 6.02
N SER A 350 2.85 22.63 5.93
CA SER A 350 1.64 23.10 6.62
C SER A 350 1.79 23.14 8.15
N ILE A 351 2.45 22.15 8.73
CA ILE A 351 2.76 22.12 10.17
C ILE A 351 3.70 23.28 10.53
N ASN A 352 4.74 23.50 9.72
CA ASN A 352 5.66 24.62 9.92
C ASN A 352 4.97 25.98 9.78
N ASN A 353 4.06 26.13 8.82
CA ASN A 353 3.25 27.35 8.65
C ASN A 353 2.44 27.66 9.91
N ILE A 354 1.81 26.67 10.54
CA ILE A 354 1.09 26.86 11.81
C ILE A 354 2.01 27.39 12.90
N LEU A 355 3.25 26.87 13.00
CA LEU A 355 4.22 27.30 14.03
C LEU A 355 4.64 28.76 13.87
N VAL A 356 4.65 29.30 12.65
CA VAL A 356 4.97 30.71 12.37
C VAL A 356 3.73 31.60 12.24
N GLY A 357 2.53 31.06 12.49
CA GLY A 357 1.26 31.80 12.40
C GLY A 357 0.74 32.00 10.97
N ALA A 358 1.28 31.29 9.99
CA ALA A 358 0.80 31.29 8.60
C ALA A 358 -0.28 30.22 8.37
N SER A 359 -0.99 30.31 7.24
CA SER A 359 -2.04 29.35 6.90
C SER A 359 -1.47 27.97 6.56
N TRP A 360 -2.00 26.93 7.17
CA TRP A 360 -1.66 25.54 6.85
C TRP A 360 -2.18 25.09 5.49
N ILE A 361 -3.13 25.82 4.88
CA ILE A 361 -3.73 25.53 3.58
C ILE A 361 -2.81 25.98 2.43
N GLU A 362 -1.97 26.98 2.67
CA GLU A 362 -1.11 27.61 1.67
C GLU A 362 -0.25 26.65 0.83
N PRO A 363 0.40 25.61 1.41
CA PRO A 363 1.18 24.67 0.61
C PRO A 363 0.34 23.88 -0.41
N PHE A 364 -0.91 23.59 -0.10
CA PHE A 364 -1.84 22.93 -1.01
C PHE A 364 -2.33 23.87 -2.12
N GLU A 365 -2.55 25.13 -1.80
CA GLU A 365 -2.94 26.17 -2.75
C GLU A 365 -1.81 26.46 -3.74
N ASN A 366 -0.60 26.70 -3.24
CA ASN A 366 0.57 27.03 -4.04
C ASN A 366 1.08 25.86 -4.90
N SER A 367 0.70 24.63 -4.58
CA SER A 367 1.09 23.45 -5.37
C SER A 367 0.50 23.42 -6.76
N GLY A 368 -0.63 24.12 -6.99
CA GLY A 368 -1.41 24.05 -8.23
C GLY A 368 -2.06 22.68 -8.50
N LEU A 369 -1.96 21.73 -7.58
CA LEU A 369 -2.54 20.39 -7.67
C LEU A 369 -3.97 20.33 -7.10
N SER A 370 -4.25 21.16 -6.09
CA SER A 370 -5.58 21.33 -5.50
C SER A 370 -6.47 22.19 -6.40
N SER A 371 -7.77 21.85 -6.47
CA SER A 371 -8.73 22.78 -7.09
C SER A 371 -8.99 23.95 -6.14
N SER A 372 -9.27 25.13 -6.73
CA SER A 372 -9.62 26.34 -5.94
C SER A 372 -10.82 26.09 -5.01
N MET A 373 -11.77 25.25 -5.44
CA MET A 373 -12.94 24.89 -4.62
C MET A 373 -12.54 24.19 -3.32
N VAL A 374 -11.59 23.26 -3.38
CA VAL A 374 -11.07 22.51 -2.21
C VAL A 374 -10.41 23.46 -1.21
N THR A 375 -9.53 24.34 -1.69
CA THR A 375 -8.80 25.27 -0.82
C THR A 375 -9.73 26.35 -0.23
N GLU A 376 -10.69 26.84 -0.99
CA GLU A 376 -11.70 27.79 -0.48
C GLU A 376 -12.63 27.15 0.57
N MET A 377 -13.08 25.91 0.37
CA MET A 377 -13.87 25.20 1.39
C MET A 377 -13.10 25.07 2.70
N LEU A 378 -11.79 24.76 2.66
CA LEU A 378 -10.97 24.71 3.86
C LEU A 378 -10.80 26.07 4.52
N LYS A 379 -10.62 27.16 3.73
CA LYS A 379 -10.53 28.52 4.26
C LYS A 379 -11.83 28.94 4.95
N VAL A 380 -12.97 28.66 4.35
CA VAL A 380 -14.29 28.91 4.95
C VAL A 380 -14.46 28.09 6.23
N GLY A 381 -14.06 26.81 6.23
CA GLY A 381 -14.08 25.95 7.41
C GLY A 381 -13.26 26.49 8.57
N MET A 382 -12.12 27.11 8.29
CA MET A 382 -11.28 27.76 9.32
C MET A 382 -11.97 28.98 9.97
N GLN A 383 -12.89 29.63 9.28
CA GLN A 383 -13.64 30.79 9.79
C GLN A 383 -14.95 30.40 10.47
N THR A 384 -15.46 29.18 10.23
CA THR A 384 -16.73 28.68 10.74
C THR A 384 -16.52 27.43 11.60
N ASP A 385 -16.93 26.27 11.09
CA ASP A 385 -16.69 24.95 11.67
C ASP A 385 -15.89 24.10 10.68
N LEU A 386 -14.62 23.85 11.04
CA LEU A 386 -13.71 23.10 10.18
C LEU A 386 -14.18 21.65 10.00
N SER A 387 -14.70 21.01 11.05
CA SER A 387 -15.13 19.61 10.98
C SER A 387 -16.34 19.44 10.07
N GLU A 388 -17.35 20.30 10.20
CA GLU A 388 -18.53 20.29 9.34
C GLU A 388 -18.15 20.55 7.86
N MET A 389 -17.24 21.53 7.65
CA MET A 389 -16.82 21.85 6.29
C MET A 389 -15.97 20.74 5.67
N MET A 390 -15.14 20.04 6.47
CA MET A 390 -14.38 18.89 6.00
C MET A 390 -15.27 17.70 5.63
N HIS A 391 -16.39 17.47 6.32
CA HIS A 391 -17.40 16.48 5.88
C HIS A 391 -17.94 16.81 4.48
N LYS A 392 -18.38 18.05 4.28
CA LYS A 392 -18.88 18.51 2.97
C LYS A 392 -17.81 18.43 1.88
N LEU A 393 -16.56 18.75 2.23
CA LEU A 393 -15.40 18.63 1.33
C LEU A 393 -15.17 17.18 0.92
N LEU A 394 -15.22 16.25 1.85
CA LEU A 394 -15.04 14.83 1.57
C LEU A 394 -16.14 14.25 0.69
N ASP A 395 -17.40 14.63 0.93
CA ASP A 395 -18.53 14.26 0.07
C ASP A 395 -18.34 14.82 -1.36
N TYR A 396 -17.93 16.08 -1.50
CA TYR A 396 -17.58 16.67 -2.79
C TYR A 396 -16.45 15.91 -3.49
N MET A 397 -15.36 15.58 -2.75
CA MET A 397 -14.23 14.87 -3.30
C MET A 397 -14.60 13.44 -3.74
N ASP A 398 -15.47 12.75 -3.02
CA ASP A 398 -15.94 11.41 -3.41
C ASP A 398 -16.71 11.44 -4.73
N ILE A 399 -17.53 12.47 -4.95
CA ILE A 399 -18.24 12.69 -6.20
C ILE A 399 -17.24 13.01 -7.33
N ASP A 400 -16.27 13.89 -7.08
CA ASP A 400 -15.28 14.29 -8.11
C ASP A 400 -14.34 13.13 -8.46
N ILE A 401 -13.89 12.35 -7.47
CA ILE A 401 -13.12 11.12 -7.69
C ILE A 401 -13.91 10.13 -8.55
N LYS A 402 -15.21 9.94 -8.26
CA LYS A 402 -16.07 9.08 -9.06
C LYS A 402 -16.19 9.58 -10.49
N ASN A 403 -16.43 10.88 -10.70
CA ASN A 403 -16.53 11.49 -12.03
C ASN A 403 -15.23 11.33 -12.84
N ILE A 404 -14.07 11.53 -12.21
CA ILE A 404 -12.77 11.32 -12.84
C ILE A 404 -12.61 9.85 -13.22
N MET A 405 -12.98 8.92 -12.34
CA MET A 405 -12.96 7.49 -12.61
C MET A 405 -13.84 7.11 -13.78
N ASP A 406 -15.07 7.61 -13.82
CA ASP A 406 -16.00 7.36 -14.92
C ASP A 406 -15.46 7.92 -16.24
N THR A 407 -14.82 9.08 -16.22
CA THR A 407 -14.12 9.66 -17.37
C THR A 407 -12.96 8.77 -17.83
N ILE A 408 -12.13 8.29 -16.92
CA ILE A 408 -11.03 7.36 -17.23
C ILE A 408 -11.59 6.07 -17.86
N MET A 409 -12.66 5.52 -17.27
CA MET A 409 -13.32 4.32 -17.78
C MET A 409 -13.89 4.51 -19.20
N ALA A 410 -14.35 5.71 -19.52
CA ALA A 410 -14.87 6.02 -20.84
C ALA A 410 -13.75 6.25 -21.88
N VAL A 411 -12.66 6.93 -21.50
CA VAL A 411 -11.59 7.34 -22.43
C VAL A 411 -10.56 6.25 -22.67
N LEU A 412 -10.22 5.47 -21.64
CA LEU A 412 -9.15 4.46 -21.72
C LEU A 412 -9.35 3.43 -22.84
N PRO A 413 -10.55 2.83 -23.02
CA PRO A 413 -10.79 1.89 -24.13
C PRO A 413 -10.58 2.53 -25.50
N GLN A 414 -11.01 3.80 -25.71
CA GLN A 414 -10.84 4.48 -26.98
C GLN A 414 -9.36 4.70 -27.33
N VAL A 415 -8.53 5.08 -26.34
CA VAL A 415 -7.09 5.21 -26.54
C VAL A 415 -6.47 3.87 -26.94
N VAL A 416 -6.85 2.79 -26.23
CA VAL A 416 -6.35 1.45 -26.57
C VAL A 416 -6.81 1.00 -27.95
N TYR A 417 -8.08 1.18 -28.32
CA TYR A 417 -8.56 0.85 -29.67
C TYR A 417 -7.88 1.65 -30.76
N SER A 418 -7.55 2.92 -30.51
CA SER A 418 -6.77 3.73 -31.46
C SER A 418 -5.38 3.14 -31.67
N ILE A 419 -4.69 2.74 -30.60
CA ILE A 419 -3.38 2.08 -30.68
C ILE A 419 -3.50 0.74 -31.44
N VAL A 420 -4.50 -0.08 -31.12
CA VAL A 420 -4.78 -1.33 -31.83
C VAL A 420 -5.04 -1.08 -33.30
N GLY A 421 -5.81 -0.05 -33.66
CA GLY A 421 -6.08 0.33 -35.03
C GLY A 421 -4.80 0.68 -35.81
N VAL A 422 -3.92 1.48 -35.23
CA VAL A 422 -2.61 1.82 -35.83
C VAL A 422 -1.74 0.56 -36.01
N LEU A 423 -1.71 -0.33 -35.01
CA LEU A 423 -0.97 -1.58 -35.09
C LEU A 423 -1.55 -2.52 -36.16
N LEU A 424 -2.88 -2.58 -36.31
CA LEU A 424 -3.51 -3.38 -37.38
C LEU A 424 -3.14 -2.85 -38.77
N ILE A 425 -3.14 -1.54 -38.99
CA ILE A 425 -2.66 -0.94 -40.24
C ILE A 425 -1.22 -1.36 -40.50
N PHE A 426 -0.38 -1.35 -39.46
CA PHE A 426 1.01 -1.79 -39.57
C PHE A 426 1.13 -3.28 -39.95
N VAL A 427 0.29 -4.15 -39.38
CA VAL A 427 0.20 -5.59 -39.76
C VAL A 427 -0.17 -5.72 -41.24
N VAL A 428 -1.17 -4.97 -41.70
CA VAL A 428 -1.59 -4.99 -43.10
C VAL A 428 -0.42 -4.64 -44.00
N ILE A 429 0.32 -3.56 -43.72
CA ILE A 429 1.44 -3.11 -44.53
C ILE A 429 2.59 -4.13 -44.54
N VAL A 430 2.93 -4.69 -43.39
CA VAL A 430 4.11 -5.57 -43.25
C VAL A 430 3.86 -6.99 -43.73
N VAL A 431 2.63 -7.50 -43.58
CA VAL A 431 2.30 -8.91 -43.87
C VAL A 431 1.38 -9.04 -45.08
N LEU A 432 0.24 -8.32 -45.07
CA LEU A 432 -0.80 -8.55 -46.07
C LEU A 432 -0.43 -8.00 -47.45
N VAL A 433 0.19 -6.80 -47.52
CA VAL A 433 0.60 -6.19 -48.80
C VAL A 433 1.60 -7.08 -49.55
N PRO A 434 2.68 -7.62 -48.92
CA PRO A 434 3.57 -8.56 -49.60
C PRO A 434 2.86 -9.84 -50.06
N CYS A 435 1.95 -10.40 -49.27
CA CYS A 435 1.16 -11.58 -49.67
C CYS A 435 0.34 -11.32 -50.93
N ILE A 436 -0.34 -10.16 -51.00
CA ILE A 436 -1.14 -9.78 -52.16
C ILE A 436 -0.24 -9.57 -53.37
N GLN A 437 0.91 -8.95 -53.26
CA GLN A 437 1.85 -8.76 -54.36
C GLN A 437 2.31 -10.08 -54.97
N VAL A 438 2.66 -11.07 -54.14
CA VAL A 438 3.02 -12.43 -54.61
C VAL A 438 1.86 -13.08 -55.32
N TYR A 439 0.65 -13.01 -54.77
CA TYR A 439 -0.53 -13.62 -55.38
C TYR A 439 -0.91 -12.97 -56.71
N MET A 440 -0.89 -11.66 -56.77
CA MET A 440 -1.19 -10.89 -57.99
C MET A 440 -0.10 -11.09 -59.08
N GLY A 441 1.18 -11.09 -58.69
CA GLY A 441 2.30 -11.38 -59.58
C GLY A 441 2.16 -12.77 -60.21
N ASN A 442 1.93 -13.82 -59.44
CA ASN A 442 1.71 -15.16 -59.96
C ASN A 442 0.48 -15.29 -60.85
N PHE A 443 -0.62 -14.58 -60.51
CA PHE A 443 -1.81 -14.55 -61.34
C PHE A 443 -1.58 -13.90 -62.70
N LEU A 444 -0.85 -12.75 -62.72
CA LEU A 444 -0.52 -12.08 -63.96
C LEU A 444 0.44 -12.88 -64.85
N PHE A 445 1.42 -13.57 -64.26
CA PHE A 445 2.31 -14.49 -65.00
C PHE A 445 1.56 -15.70 -65.57
N SER A 446 0.69 -16.33 -64.78
CA SER A 446 -0.12 -17.44 -65.24
C SER A 446 -1.15 -17.03 -66.31
N ALA A 447 -1.67 -15.79 -66.27
CA ALA A 447 -2.57 -15.26 -67.31
C ALA A 447 -1.87 -14.85 -68.58
N ALA A 448 -0.54 -14.52 -68.49
CA ALA A 448 0.30 -14.21 -69.64
C ALA A 448 0.84 -15.44 -70.38
N GLY A 449 0.60 -16.66 -69.85
CA GLY A 449 0.99 -17.91 -70.55
C GLY A 449 2.52 -18.17 -70.51
N VAL A 450 3.24 -17.63 -69.53
CA VAL A 450 4.66 -17.89 -69.30
C VAL A 450 4.83 -18.76 -68.06
#